data_6ea2905b07e695faee816af9185f8117
#
_entry.id   6ea2905b07e695faee816af9185f8117
#
_cell.length_a   1.000
_cell.length_b   1.000
_cell.length_c   1.000
_cell.angle_alpha   90.00
_cell.angle_beta   90.00
_cell.angle_gamma   90.00
#
_symmetry.space_group_name_H-M   'P 1'
#
loop_
_entity.id
_entity.type
_entity.pdbx_description
1 polymer ?
#
loop_
_entity_poly.entity_id
_entity_poly.type
_entity_poly.pdbx_seq_one_letter_code
_entity_poly.pdbx_strand_id
1 'polypeptide(L)'
;MIDVLKIIKLNLFKTWLIMLWCFLVLSPSLNADTLDEVLRLTFSTNKQLLLSRTQLQSSKTAIDISKSALGLNFAASINGSRGWNINESSKSDSYSSSLTGSYNISDGNFSKSKVLIDEALYKIAKLQLRELEQKVLLDTINSYLNVLRDQKFVELSNSNVAVLDQQFLEIKDRFQLGEVTRTDVSQAESALAAAKANLTAKVGSLKISSELFLSLVGIKPYKLMNIKKNFKLPSSLEIAKQNSLKTHTKIKAAKIEEQIARIRIDIAKSQKSPLISFKSIFSNGYNSSSGNSNSVTFRLEGSIPIFNSGRIDNEINQAKINYKAQKESTLLVKRLVEQEIALAWSNVLVSKASIEARKRQVEASSLAYDGVVVEEKLGTRTTLDVINAEQNLLDARTQLASAEREHTYARFSLLAATGELNLKNLNMSVPKIN
;
A
#
# COMPACT_ATOMS: atom_id res chain seq x y z
N MET A 1 17.52 62.57 2.26
CA MET A 1 17.86 61.23 1.77
C MET A 1 17.48 60.10 2.76
N ILE A 2 17.39 60.41 4.05
CA ILE A 2 17.06 59.41 5.12
C ILE A 2 15.54 59.07 5.16
N ASP A 3 14.67 60.04 4.85
CA ASP A 3 13.21 59.86 4.91
C ASP A 3 12.63 59.08 3.75
N VAL A 4 13.27 59.13 2.59
CA VAL A 4 12.83 58.36 1.38
C VAL A 4 13.12 56.85 1.58
N LEU A 5 14.20 56.47 2.22
CA LEU A 5 14.56 55.12 2.56
C LEU A 5 13.62 54.47 3.61
N LYS A 6 13.09 55.28 4.55
CA LYS A 6 12.07 54.80 5.50
C LYS A 6 10.73 54.51 4.86
N ILE A 7 10.30 55.34 3.91
CA ILE A 7 9.02 55.16 3.18
C ILE A 7 9.08 53.93 2.26
N ILE A 8 10.22 53.66 1.60
CA ILE A 8 10.44 52.49 0.75
C ILE A 8 10.46 51.19 1.59
N LYS A 9 11.10 51.17 2.74
CA LYS A 9 11.10 50.02 3.66
C LYS A 9 9.72 49.75 4.25
N LEU A 10 8.92 50.76 4.55
CA LEU A 10 7.56 50.61 5.08
C LEU A 10 6.59 50.08 4.05
N ASN A 11 6.71 50.45 2.78
CA ASN A 11 5.90 49.94 1.68
C ASN A 11 6.30 48.52 1.30
N LEU A 12 7.56 48.15 1.28
CA LEU A 12 8.04 46.77 1.06
C LEU A 12 7.60 45.84 2.19
N PHE A 13 7.56 46.29 3.44
CA PHE A 13 7.07 45.49 4.57
C PHE A 13 5.57 45.31 4.51
N LYS A 14 4.80 46.31 4.11
CA LYS A 14 3.34 46.20 3.90
C LYS A 14 3.00 45.26 2.72
N THR A 15 3.70 45.35 1.61
CA THR A 15 3.48 44.43 0.47
C THR A 15 3.87 42.97 0.81
N TRP A 16 4.93 42.79 1.62
CA TRP A 16 5.34 41.48 2.10
C TRP A 16 4.31 40.87 3.08
N LEU A 17 3.74 41.72 3.98
CA LEU A 17 2.69 41.32 4.93
C LEU A 17 1.37 40.95 4.20
N ILE A 18 1.02 41.70 3.15
CA ILE A 18 -0.16 41.42 2.31
C ILE A 18 0.04 40.14 1.48
N MET A 19 1.25 39.87 0.96
CA MET A 19 1.60 38.64 0.27
C MET A 19 1.56 37.43 1.23
N LEU A 20 2.04 37.58 2.45
CA LEU A 20 1.98 36.55 3.49
C LEU A 20 0.52 36.27 3.92
N TRP A 21 -0.31 37.31 4.00
CA TRP A 21 -1.74 37.18 4.34
C TRP A 21 -2.57 36.55 3.21
N CYS A 22 -2.27 36.87 1.95
CA CYS A 22 -2.87 36.18 0.79
C CYS A 22 -2.46 34.70 0.72
N PHE A 23 -1.27 34.31 1.14
CA PHE A 23 -0.84 32.90 1.20
C PHE A 23 -1.51 32.12 2.33
N LEU A 24 -1.88 32.79 3.44
CA LEU A 24 -2.58 32.16 4.57
C LEU A 24 -4.09 31.97 4.32
N VAL A 25 -4.69 32.76 3.43
CA VAL A 25 -6.14 32.72 3.14
C VAL A 25 -6.50 31.77 1.99
N LEU A 26 -5.51 31.35 1.19
CA LEU A 26 -5.69 30.37 0.09
C LEU A 26 -5.18 28.97 0.43
N SER A 27 -5.33 28.52 1.66
CA SER A 27 -5.33 27.08 1.90
C SER A 27 -6.70 26.56 1.45
N PRO A 28 -6.84 25.93 0.28
CA PRO A 28 -8.10 25.25 -0.03
C PRO A 28 -8.26 24.22 1.08
N SER A 29 -9.32 24.34 1.88
CA SER A 29 -9.76 23.25 2.75
C SER A 29 -9.98 22.05 1.81
N LEU A 30 -9.03 21.14 1.77
CA LEU A 30 -9.12 19.87 1.06
C LEU A 30 -10.18 19.01 1.78
N ASN A 31 -11.45 19.40 1.63
CA ASN A 31 -12.58 18.60 2.07
C ASN A 31 -12.86 17.62 0.93
N ALA A 32 -12.37 16.41 1.03
CA ALA A 32 -12.71 15.36 0.10
C ALA A 32 -14.00 14.67 0.58
N ASP A 33 -15.13 15.07 0.02
CA ASP A 33 -16.46 14.54 0.38
C ASP A 33 -16.83 13.28 -0.43
N THR A 34 -16.25 13.12 -1.61
CA THR A 34 -16.52 11.98 -2.49
C THR A 34 -15.41 10.93 -2.46
N LEU A 35 -15.76 9.67 -2.69
CA LEU A 35 -14.77 8.58 -2.80
C LEU A 35 -13.70 8.91 -3.85
N ASP A 36 -14.08 9.53 -4.96
CA ASP A 36 -13.18 9.87 -6.07
C ASP A 36 -12.08 10.87 -5.65
N GLU A 37 -12.45 11.89 -4.87
CA GLU A 37 -11.51 12.87 -4.31
C GLU A 37 -10.57 12.22 -3.28
N VAL A 38 -11.13 11.41 -2.38
CA VAL A 38 -10.36 10.67 -1.37
C VAL A 38 -9.33 9.75 -2.03
N LEU A 39 -9.73 8.97 -3.05
CA LEU A 39 -8.83 8.08 -3.76
C LEU A 39 -7.72 8.83 -4.50
N ARG A 40 -8.01 9.95 -5.15
CA ARG A 40 -7.00 10.80 -5.81
C ARG A 40 -6.02 11.38 -4.80
N LEU A 41 -6.53 11.88 -3.68
CA LEU A 41 -5.69 12.44 -2.62
C LEU A 41 -4.77 11.37 -2.06
N THR A 42 -5.32 10.21 -1.66
CA THR A 42 -4.52 9.08 -1.15
C THR A 42 -3.45 8.65 -2.15
N PHE A 43 -3.81 8.54 -3.43
CA PHE A 43 -2.85 8.14 -4.48
C PHE A 43 -1.66 9.10 -4.61
N SER A 44 -1.86 10.40 -4.35
CA SER A 44 -0.81 11.41 -4.43
C SER A 44 -0.01 11.59 -3.12
N THR A 45 -0.65 11.43 -1.96
CA THR A 45 -0.07 11.80 -0.65
C THR A 45 0.36 10.61 0.21
N ASN A 46 -0.12 9.39 -0.10
CA ASN A 46 0.15 8.23 0.73
C ASN A 46 1.65 7.90 0.79
N LYS A 47 2.18 7.83 2.01
CA LYS A 47 3.63 7.66 2.26
C LYS A 47 4.18 6.31 1.79
N GLN A 48 3.36 5.24 1.82
CA GLN A 48 3.77 3.93 1.31
C GLN A 48 3.96 3.95 -0.20
N LEU A 49 3.07 4.64 -0.93
CA LEU A 49 3.21 4.82 -2.38
C LEU A 49 4.41 5.67 -2.74
N LEU A 50 4.65 6.77 -2.01
CA LEU A 50 5.84 7.61 -2.21
C LEU A 50 7.12 6.82 -1.98
N LEU A 51 7.21 6.05 -0.88
CA LEU A 51 8.35 5.17 -0.61
C LEU A 51 8.58 4.16 -1.75
N SER A 52 7.53 3.48 -2.20
CA SER A 52 7.65 2.48 -3.27
C SER A 52 8.06 3.10 -4.62
N ARG A 53 7.61 4.32 -4.91
CA ARG A 53 8.07 5.09 -6.10
C ARG A 53 9.55 5.43 -6.02
N THR A 54 10.04 5.82 -4.85
CA THR A 54 11.48 6.07 -4.63
C THR A 54 12.29 4.77 -4.77
N GLN A 55 11.79 3.65 -4.26
CA GLN A 55 12.41 2.33 -4.44
C GLN A 55 12.45 1.90 -5.92
N LEU A 56 11.40 2.20 -6.69
CA LEU A 56 11.39 1.97 -8.12
C LEU A 56 12.47 2.80 -8.84
N GLN A 57 12.67 4.07 -8.45
CA GLN A 57 13.74 4.91 -8.97
C GLN A 57 15.14 4.35 -8.62
N SER A 58 15.31 3.87 -7.37
CA SER A 58 16.54 3.18 -6.96
C SER A 58 16.82 1.94 -7.82
N SER A 59 15.79 1.13 -8.11
CA SER A 59 15.93 -0.04 -9.00
C SER A 59 16.31 0.34 -10.44
N LYS A 60 15.88 1.51 -10.91
CA LYS A 60 16.32 2.04 -12.22
C LYS A 60 17.80 2.40 -12.20
N THR A 61 18.25 3.08 -11.14
CA THR A 61 19.68 3.43 -10.98
C THR A 61 20.57 2.19 -10.87
N ALA A 62 20.08 1.08 -10.29
CA ALA A 62 20.82 -0.18 -10.25
C ALA A 62 21.13 -0.73 -11.65
N ILE A 63 20.27 -0.50 -12.65
CA ILE A 63 20.55 -0.84 -14.06
C ILE A 63 21.72 -0.01 -14.58
N ASP A 64 21.74 1.28 -14.28
CA ASP A 64 22.81 2.17 -14.76
C ASP A 64 24.14 1.81 -14.10
N ILE A 65 24.13 1.42 -12.81
CA ILE A 65 25.31 0.90 -12.10
C ILE A 65 25.82 -0.39 -12.78
N SER A 66 24.96 -1.35 -13.07
CA SER A 66 25.39 -2.60 -13.71
C SER A 66 25.85 -2.40 -15.16
N LYS A 67 25.27 -1.44 -15.89
CA LYS A 67 25.75 -1.03 -17.22
C LYS A 67 27.13 -0.36 -17.16
N SER A 68 27.39 0.44 -16.12
CA SER A 68 28.68 1.09 -15.91
C SER A 68 29.82 0.07 -15.71
N ALA A 69 29.52 -1.12 -15.17
CA ALA A 69 30.48 -2.21 -15.03
C ALA A 69 30.95 -2.81 -16.37
N LEU A 70 30.26 -2.52 -17.48
CA LEU A 70 30.66 -2.89 -18.84
C LEU A 70 31.66 -1.88 -19.46
N GLY A 71 31.86 -0.73 -18.83
CA GLY A 71 32.70 0.35 -19.32
C GLY A 71 34.15 0.29 -18.83
N LEU A 72 34.92 1.30 -19.24
CA LEU A 72 36.24 1.57 -18.71
C LEU A 72 36.15 2.05 -17.26
N ASN A 73 37.03 1.52 -16.40
CA ASN A 73 37.19 1.97 -15.03
C ASN A 73 38.55 2.58 -14.81
N PHE A 74 38.60 3.80 -14.24
CA PHE A 74 39.85 4.47 -13.87
C PHE A 74 39.87 4.66 -12.33
N ALA A 75 40.99 4.24 -11.74
CA ALA A 75 41.22 4.41 -10.30
C ALA A 75 42.59 5.05 -10.06
N ALA A 76 42.66 6.06 -9.23
CA ALA A 76 43.89 6.63 -8.71
C ALA A 76 44.15 6.09 -7.30
N SER A 77 45.36 5.69 -7.00
CA SER A 77 45.76 5.31 -5.65
C SER A 77 47.05 6.00 -5.24
N ILE A 78 47.15 6.37 -3.99
CA ILE A 78 48.32 6.95 -3.34
C ILE A 78 48.60 6.09 -2.11
N ASN A 79 49.81 5.58 -2.02
CA ASN A 79 50.26 4.78 -0.89
C ASN A 79 51.51 5.37 -0.29
N GLY A 80 51.62 5.42 1.01
CA GLY A 80 52.83 5.75 1.76
C GLY A 80 53.09 4.67 2.78
N SER A 81 54.28 4.13 2.87
CA SER A 81 54.65 3.20 3.92
C SER A 81 56.02 3.50 4.50
N ARG A 82 56.14 3.34 5.82
CA ARG A 82 57.40 3.39 6.57
C ARG A 82 57.56 2.04 7.27
N GLY A 83 58.64 1.36 6.92
CA GLY A 83 59.03 0.09 7.55
C GLY A 83 60.26 0.28 8.44
N TRP A 84 60.35 -0.46 9.54
CA TRP A 84 61.53 -0.66 10.39
C TRP A 84 61.86 -2.16 10.35
N ASN A 85 63.10 -2.47 9.90
CA ASN A 85 63.65 -3.79 10.07
C ASN A 85 64.41 -3.79 11.42
N ILE A 86 63.82 -4.50 12.41
CA ILE A 86 64.33 -4.55 13.80
C ILE A 86 65.69 -5.26 13.83
N ASN A 87 65.91 -6.26 13.00
CA ASN A 87 67.13 -7.06 12.97
C ASN A 87 68.32 -6.30 12.38
N GLU A 88 68.05 -5.41 11.42
CA GLU A 88 69.10 -4.68 10.70
C GLU A 88 69.18 -3.21 11.11
N SER A 89 68.32 -2.75 12.02
CA SER A 89 68.16 -1.35 12.46
C SER A 89 67.97 -0.39 11.27
N SER A 90 67.46 -0.89 10.12
CA SER A 90 67.26 -0.13 8.91
C SER A 90 65.84 0.42 8.80
N LYS A 91 65.70 1.63 8.25
CA LYS A 91 64.42 2.26 7.94
C LYS A 91 64.23 2.30 6.44
N SER A 92 62.98 1.98 6.02
CA SER A 92 62.60 2.05 4.63
C SER A 92 61.36 2.90 4.47
N ASP A 93 61.46 4.03 3.75
CA ASP A 93 60.30 4.86 3.40
C ASP A 93 59.96 4.59 1.92
N SER A 94 58.70 4.37 1.61
CA SER A 94 58.22 4.30 0.23
C SER A 94 56.95 5.10 0.05
N TYR A 95 56.88 5.81 -1.04
CA TYR A 95 55.71 6.55 -1.49
C TYR A 95 55.42 6.15 -2.93
N SER A 96 54.14 5.88 -3.26
CA SER A 96 53.73 5.60 -4.61
C SER A 96 52.38 6.22 -4.96
N SER A 97 52.28 6.73 -6.15
CA SER A 97 51.02 7.11 -6.78
C SER A 97 50.80 6.30 -8.05
N SER A 98 49.60 5.81 -8.28
CA SER A 98 49.28 5.12 -9.50
C SER A 98 47.91 5.50 -10.05
N LEU A 99 47.84 5.56 -11.39
CA LEU A 99 46.58 5.66 -12.11
C LEU A 99 46.39 4.36 -12.89
N THR A 100 45.30 3.65 -12.60
CA THR A 100 44.98 2.37 -13.25
C THR A 100 43.70 2.53 -14.05
N GLY A 101 43.82 2.27 -15.39
CA GLY A 101 42.68 2.06 -16.27
C GLY A 101 42.42 0.55 -16.45
N SER A 102 41.20 0.09 -16.30
CA SER A 102 40.86 -1.33 -16.51
C SER A 102 39.61 -1.50 -17.37
N TYR A 103 39.62 -2.55 -18.20
CA TYR A 103 38.48 -2.94 -19.04
C TYR A 103 38.39 -4.45 -19.16
N ASN A 104 37.19 -5.00 -18.92
CA ASN A 104 36.91 -6.42 -19.09
C ASN A 104 36.54 -6.69 -20.55
N ILE A 105 37.42 -7.32 -21.30
CA ILE A 105 37.19 -7.67 -22.72
C ILE A 105 36.20 -8.83 -22.83
N SER A 106 36.35 -9.83 -21.96
CA SER A 106 35.45 -10.99 -21.90
C SER A 106 35.34 -11.49 -20.47
N ASP A 107 34.09 -11.75 -20.03
CA ASP A 107 33.77 -12.36 -18.75
C ASP A 107 32.73 -13.50 -18.91
N GLY A 108 32.70 -14.11 -20.09
CA GLY A 108 31.76 -15.16 -20.42
C GLY A 108 30.27 -14.68 -20.41
N ASN A 109 30.03 -13.41 -20.67
CA ASN A 109 28.72 -12.73 -20.60
C ASN A 109 28.17 -12.56 -19.17
N PHE A 110 28.96 -12.70 -18.12
CA PHE A 110 28.56 -12.49 -16.73
C PHE A 110 27.95 -11.09 -16.53
N SER A 111 28.72 -10.05 -16.90
CA SER A 111 28.27 -8.65 -16.73
C SER A 111 27.01 -8.33 -17.54
N LYS A 112 26.91 -8.84 -18.77
CA LYS A 112 25.69 -8.68 -19.60
C LYS A 112 24.47 -9.37 -18.95
N SER A 113 24.66 -10.59 -18.45
CA SER A 113 23.60 -11.33 -17.78
C SER A 113 23.15 -10.63 -16.49
N LYS A 114 24.08 -9.98 -15.76
CA LYS A 114 23.76 -9.18 -14.59
C LYS A 114 22.89 -7.97 -14.94
N VAL A 115 23.20 -7.24 -16.03
CA VAL A 115 22.35 -6.15 -16.54
C VAL A 115 20.94 -6.65 -16.86
N LEU A 116 20.81 -7.81 -17.52
CA LEU A 116 19.50 -8.40 -17.82
C LEU A 116 18.71 -8.74 -16.55
N ILE A 117 19.37 -9.20 -15.48
CA ILE A 117 18.74 -9.43 -14.18
C ILE A 117 18.26 -8.12 -13.59
N ASP A 118 19.07 -7.06 -13.57
CA ASP A 118 18.70 -5.77 -12.98
C ASP A 118 17.56 -5.10 -13.78
N GLU A 119 17.52 -5.24 -15.10
CA GLU A 119 16.38 -4.84 -15.93
C GLU A 119 15.12 -5.64 -15.61
N ALA A 120 15.24 -6.94 -15.33
CA ALA A 120 14.13 -7.78 -14.93
C ALA A 120 13.62 -7.42 -13.51
N LEU A 121 14.52 -7.14 -12.57
CA LEU A 121 14.19 -6.67 -11.21
C LEU A 121 13.47 -5.31 -11.24
N TYR A 122 13.90 -4.39 -12.11
CA TYR A 122 13.17 -3.14 -12.31
C TYR A 122 11.73 -3.38 -12.80
N LYS A 123 11.52 -4.34 -13.72
CA LYS A 123 10.17 -4.70 -14.17
C LYS A 123 9.33 -5.29 -13.02
N ILE A 124 9.94 -6.11 -12.15
CA ILE A 124 9.28 -6.63 -10.94
C ILE A 124 8.91 -5.49 -9.99
N ALA A 125 9.84 -4.57 -9.70
CA ALA A 125 9.57 -3.42 -8.85
C ALA A 125 8.41 -2.55 -9.38
N LYS A 126 8.29 -2.40 -10.71
CA LYS A 126 7.15 -1.72 -11.33
C LYS A 126 5.81 -2.47 -11.13
N LEU A 127 5.83 -3.80 -11.15
CA LEU A 127 4.64 -4.61 -10.90
C LEU A 127 4.26 -4.59 -9.41
N GLN A 128 5.24 -4.62 -8.51
CA GLN A 128 5.05 -4.48 -7.07
C GLN A 128 4.46 -3.10 -6.69
N LEU A 129 4.93 -2.02 -7.33
CA LEU A 129 4.31 -0.70 -7.16
C LEU A 129 2.83 -0.73 -7.56
N ARG A 130 2.47 -1.36 -8.68
CA ARG A 130 1.06 -1.49 -9.10
C ARG A 130 0.23 -2.31 -8.13
N GLU A 131 0.79 -3.37 -7.58
CA GLU A 131 0.13 -4.18 -6.55
C GLU A 131 -0.11 -3.37 -5.27
N LEU A 132 0.88 -2.59 -4.85
CA LEU A 132 0.74 -1.68 -3.71
C LEU A 132 -0.28 -0.57 -3.99
N GLU A 133 -0.33 -0.02 -5.20
CA GLU A 133 -1.35 0.95 -5.62
C GLU A 133 -2.76 0.36 -5.46
N GLN A 134 -2.98 -0.89 -5.93
CA GLN A 134 -4.26 -1.57 -5.77
C GLN A 134 -4.62 -1.81 -4.31
N LYS A 135 -3.65 -2.25 -3.51
CA LYS A 135 -3.84 -2.47 -2.08
C LYS A 135 -4.22 -1.17 -1.37
N VAL A 136 -3.48 -0.09 -1.58
CA VAL A 136 -3.76 1.21 -0.97
C VAL A 136 -5.13 1.75 -1.38
N LEU A 137 -5.51 1.59 -2.66
CA LEU A 137 -6.85 1.97 -3.11
C LEU A 137 -7.93 1.15 -2.41
N LEU A 138 -7.75 -0.17 -2.28
CA LEU A 138 -8.72 -1.05 -1.61
C LEU A 138 -8.81 -0.74 -0.10
N ASP A 139 -7.69 -0.50 0.57
CA ASP A 139 -7.63 -0.14 1.98
C ASP A 139 -8.31 1.23 2.21
N THR A 140 -8.13 2.19 1.30
CA THR A 140 -8.80 3.48 1.33
C THR A 140 -10.32 3.34 1.18
N ILE A 141 -10.77 2.53 0.23
CA ILE A 141 -12.19 2.23 0.05
C ILE A 141 -12.77 1.57 1.30
N ASN A 142 -12.06 0.60 1.88
CA ASN A 142 -12.46 -0.06 3.12
C ASN A 142 -12.62 0.93 4.27
N SER A 143 -11.66 1.81 4.46
CA SER A 143 -11.69 2.83 5.51
C SER A 143 -12.82 3.84 5.29
N TYR A 144 -13.03 4.29 4.05
CA TYR A 144 -14.15 5.16 3.66
C TYR A 144 -15.50 4.53 3.99
N LEU A 145 -15.71 3.27 3.61
CA LEU A 145 -16.94 2.54 3.87
C LEU A 145 -17.18 2.27 5.37
N ASN A 146 -16.11 2.06 6.15
CA ASN A 146 -16.23 1.90 7.59
C ASN A 146 -16.71 3.19 8.27
N VAL A 147 -16.17 4.36 7.87
CA VAL A 147 -16.65 5.64 8.40
C VAL A 147 -18.12 5.88 8.05
N LEU A 148 -18.53 5.61 6.81
CA LEU A 148 -19.93 5.73 6.39
C LEU A 148 -20.86 4.82 7.20
N ARG A 149 -20.48 3.57 7.41
CA ARG A 149 -21.23 2.62 8.25
C ARG A 149 -21.37 3.12 9.68
N ASP A 150 -20.27 3.59 10.28
CA ASP A 150 -20.24 4.01 11.67
C ASP A 150 -21.02 5.33 11.86
N GLN A 151 -21.02 6.24 10.87
CA GLN A 151 -21.92 7.39 10.83
C GLN A 151 -23.39 6.95 10.83
N LYS A 152 -23.73 5.93 10.03
CA LYS A 152 -25.09 5.39 10.00
C LYS A 152 -25.49 4.73 11.33
N PHE A 153 -24.55 4.05 11.98
CA PHE A 153 -24.80 3.46 13.30
C PHE A 153 -25.06 4.52 14.37
N VAL A 154 -24.30 5.62 14.37
CA VAL A 154 -24.55 6.75 15.26
C VAL A 154 -25.91 7.38 14.99
N GLU A 155 -26.29 7.58 13.73
CA GLU A 155 -27.61 8.08 13.35
C GLU A 155 -28.75 7.19 13.87
N LEU A 156 -28.65 5.85 13.64
CA LEU A 156 -29.65 4.89 14.10
C LEU A 156 -29.73 4.83 15.64
N SER A 157 -28.58 4.86 16.34
CA SER A 157 -28.53 4.85 17.79
C SER A 157 -29.07 6.15 18.41
N ASN A 158 -28.83 7.30 17.76
CA ASN A 158 -29.44 8.57 18.19
C ASN A 158 -30.98 8.53 18.06
N SER A 159 -31.48 8.00 16.93
CA SER A 159 -32.93 7.85 16.74
C SER A 159 -33.55 6.91 17.79
N ASN A 160 -32.88 5.81 18.12
CA ASN A 160 -33.33 4.86 19.14
C ASN A 160 -33.35 5.51 20.53
N VAL A 161 -32.29 6.27 20.90
CA VAL A 161 -32.31 7.02 22.19
C VAL A 161 -33.46 8.00 22.23
N ALA A 162 -33.77 8.72 21.15
CA ALA A 162 -34.89 9.67 21.12
C ALA A 162 -36.24 8.96 21.30
N VAL A 163 -36.46 7.79 20.65
CA VAL A 163 -37.66 6.98 20.78
C VAL A 163 -37.83 6.48 22.23
N LEU A 164 -36.76 5.89 22.79
CA LEU A 164 -36.83 5.36 24.17
C LEU A 164 -36.93 6.46 25.23
N ASP A 165 -36.38 7.64 24.99
CA ASP A 165 -36.55 8.79 25.91
C ASP A 165 -38.01 9.27 25.94
N GLN A 166 -38.64 9.36 24.76
CA GLN A 166 -40.05 9.70 24.66
C GLN A 166 -40.94 8.63 25.30
N GLN A 167 -40.69 7.35 25.06
CA GLN A 167 -41.40 6.23 25.68
C GLN A 167 -41.24 6.24 27.21
N PHE A 168 -40.05 6.51 27.72
CA PHE A 168 -39.83 6.62 29.17
C PHE A 168 -40.67 7.74 29.81
N LEU A 169 -40.73 8.90 29.17
CA LEU A 169 -41.55 10.03 29.65
C LEU A 169 -43.04 9.66 29.64
N GLU A 170 -43.52 9.05 28.55
CA GLU A 170 -44.93 8.61 28.45
C GLU A 170 -45.31 7.57 29.53
N ILE A 171 -44.44 6.58 29.75
CA ILE A 171 -44.65 5.56 30.78
C ILE A 171 -44.62 6.21 32.20
N LYS A 172 -43.76 7.16 32.43
CA LYS A 172 -43.67 7.90 33.70
C LYS A 172 -44.94 8.70 33.98
N ASP A 173 -45.52 9.36 32.97
CA ASP A 173 -46.78 10.10 33.10
C ASP A 173 -47.95 9.14 33.35
N ARG A 174 -48.03 8.00 32.66
CA ARG A 174 -49.07 6.96 32.90
C ARG A 174 -48.94 6.31 34.29
N PHE A 175 -47.74 6.20 34.84
CA PHE A 175 -47.52 5.75 36.22
C PHE A 175 -48.08 6.74 37.23
N GLN A 176 -47.96 8.04 37.01
CA GLN A 176 -48.58 9.05 37.89
C GLN A 176 -50.11 9.00 37.88
N LEU A 177 -50.71 8.54 36.76
CA LEU A 177 -52.13 8.32 36.61
C LEU A 177 -52.58 6.95 37.18
N GLY A 178 -51.62 6.09 37.60
CA GLY A 178 -51.91 4.75 38.11
C GLY A 178 -52.21 3.69 37.04
N GLU A 179 -51.92 3.94 35.77
CA GLU A 179 -52.23 3.07 34.65
C GLU A 179 -51.17 1.96 34.42
N VAL A 180 -49.94 2.18 34.88
CA VAL A 180 -48.83 1.24 34.74
C VAL A 180 -48.11 1.03 36.07
N THR A 181 -47.27 -0.02 36.15
CA THR A 181 -46.57 -0.38 37.38
C THR A 181 -45.22 0.33 37.51
N ARG A 182 -44.65 0.38 38.74
CA ARG A 182 -43.28 0.84 38.96
C ARG A 182 -42.25 -0.01 38.21
N THR A 183 -42.55 -1.28 37.99
CA THR A 183 -41.69 -2.19 37.20
C THR A 183 -41.58 -1.73 35.77
N ASP A 184 -42.69 -1.27 35.15
CA ASP A 184 -42.69 -0.76 33.77
C ASP A 184 -41.80 0.49 33.63
N VAL A 185 -41.88 1.41 34.60
CA VAL A 185 -41.04 2.61 34.66
C VAL A 185 -39.56 2.22 34.74
N SER A 186 -39.22 1.27 35.65
CA SER A 186 -37.83 0.81 35.83
C SER A 186 -37.30 0.08 34.59
N GLN A 187 -38.11 -0.67 33.86
CA GLN A 187 -37.75 -1.30 32.60
C GLN A 187 -37.47 -0.27 31.50
N ALA A 188 -38.29 0.75 31.34
CA ALA A 188 -38.10 1.81 30.38
C ALA A 188 -36.86 2.65 30.71
N GLU A 189 -36.62 2.96 31.99
CA GLU A 189 -35.40 3.66 32.42
C GLU A 189 -34.15 2.85 32.12
N SER A 190 -34.16 1.53 32.39
CA SER A 190 -33.05 0.61 32.06
C SER A 190 -32.79 0.55 30.57
N ALA A 191 -33.84 0.45 29.74
CA ALA A 191 -33.70 0.43 28.28
C ALA A 191 -33.11 1.75 27.76
N LEU A 192 -33.55 2.89 28.23
CA LEU A 192 -33.01 4.20 27.89
C LEU A 192 -31.53 4.33 28.28
N ALA A 193 -31.17 3.88 29.49
CA ALA A 193 -29.77 3.89 29.94
C ALA A 193 -28.87 3.00 29.06
N ALA A 194 -29.35 1.80 28.69
CA ALA A 194 -28.66 0.91 27.78
C ALA A 194 -28.49 1.51 26.37
N ALA A 195 -29.52 2.19 25.85
CA ALA A 195 -29.47 2.88 24.56
C ALA A 195 -28.44 4.03 24.57
N LYS A 196 -28.38 4.83 25.64
CA LYS A 196 -27.38 5.90 25.83
C LYS A 196 -25.96 5.34 25.90
N ALA A 197 -25.78 4.22 26.59
CA ALA A 197 -24.45 3.53 26.61
C ALA A 197 -24.08 3.00 25.24
N ASN A 198 -25.02 2.39 24.50
CA ASN A 198 -24.79 1.91 23.12
C ASN A 198 -24.42 3.07 22.17
N LEU A 199 -25.14 4.20 22.23
CA LEU A 199 -24.82 5.40 21.46
C LEU A 199 -23.38 5.87 21.74
N THR A 200 -23.00 5.94 23.01
CA THR A 200 -21.62 6.31 23.40
C THR A 200 -20.58 5.36 22.77
N ALA A 201 -20.85 4.06 22.76
CA ALA A 201 -19.98 3.07 22.10
C ALA A 201 -19.90 3.27 20.58
N LYS A 202 -21.04 3.60 19.90
CA LYS A 202 -21.05 3.87 18.45
C LYS A 202 -20.30 5.16 18.10
N VAL A 203 -20.44 6.21 18.91
CA VAL A 203 -19.65 7.45 18.76
C VAL A 203 -18.15 7.17 18.92
N GLY A 204 -17.76 6.34 19.89
CA GLY A 204 -16.39 5.86 20.06
C GLY A 204 -15.88 5.11 18.83
N SER A 205 -16.68 4.19 18.27
CA SER A 205 -16.35 3.44 17.06
C SER A 205 -16.15 4.36 15.85
N LEU A 206 -17.02 5.36 15.67
CA LEU A 206 -16.89 6.36 14.61
C LEU A 206 -15.59 7.17 14.75
N LYS A 207 -15.20 7.52 15.98
CA LYS A 207 -13.93 8.21 16.21
C LYS A 207 -12.74 7.34 15.82
N ILE A 208 -12.76 6.05 16.18
CA ILE A 208 -11.71 5.10 15.79
C ILE A 208 -11.62 4.96 14.27
N SER A 209 -12.74 4.74 13.57
CA SER A 209 -12.73 4.62 12.12
C SER A 209 -12.29 5.92 11.43
N SER A 210 -12.60 7.08 12.02
CA SER A 210 -12.16 8.39 11.51
C SER A 210 -10.65 8.60 11.68
N GLU A 211 -10.03 8.14 12.77
CA GLU A 211 -8.58 8.20 12.96
C GLU A 211 -7.84 7.22 12.03
N LEU A 212 -8.40 6.03 11.79
CA LEU A 212 -7.86 5.09 10.80
C LEU A 212 -7.91 5.68 9.38
N PHE A 213 -9.02 6.35 9.04
CA PHE A 213 -9.15 7.07 7.77
C PHE A 213 -8.11 8.19 7.66
N LEU A 214 -7.94 9.01 8.70
CA LEU A 214 -6.96 10.09 8.74
C LEU A 214 -5.53 9.56 8.53
N SER A 215 -5.17 8.45 9.18
CA SER A 215 -3.84 7.87 9.04
C SER A 215 -3.52 7.39 7.61
N LEU A 216 -4.54 6.95 6.88
CA LEU A 216 -4.39 6.41 5.53
C LEU A 216 -4.46 7.49 4.45
N VAL A 217 -5.40 8.44 4.58
CA VAL A 217 -5.71 9.48 3.58
C VAL A 217 -4.93 10.78 3.85
N GLY A 218 -4.64 11.07 5.13
CA GLY A 218 -3.94 12.28 5.57
C GLY A 218 -4.84 13.47 5.89
N ILE A 219 -6.16 13.33 5.75
CA ILE A 219 -7.15 14.35 6.14
C ILE A 219 -8.28 13.73 6.97
N LYS A 220 -8.93 14.51 7.82
CA LYS A 220 -10.10 14.06 8.57
C LYS A 220 -11.31 13.90 7.64
N PRO A 221 -12.14 12.84 7.83
CA PRO A 221 -13.39 12.73 7.09
C PRO A 221 -14.35 13.84 7.55
N TYR A 222 -14.92 14.60 6.59
CA TYR A 222 -15.87 15.66 6.92
C TYR A 222 -17.32 15.19 6.68
N LYS A 223 -17.79 15.20 5.44
CA LYS A 223 -19.13 14.81 5.05
C LYS A 223 -19.09 13.81 3.90
N LEU A 224 -18.78 12.54 4.25
CA LEU A 224 -18.61 11.50 3.24
C LEU A 224 -19.95 11.18 2.56
N MET A 225 -19.94 11.07 1.23
CA MET A 225 -21.12 10.77 0.42
C MET A 225 -21.25 9.28 0.14
N ASN A 226 -22.49 8.80 0.05
CA ASN A 226 -22.75 7.42 -0.37
C ASN A 226 -22.21 7.14 -1.77
N ILE A 227 -21.63 5.97 -1.95
CA ILE A 227 -21.03 5.55 -3.20
C ILE A 227 -22.12 5.17 -4.20
N LYS A 228 -22.36 6.02 -5.21
CA LYS A 228 -23.31 5.75 -6.32
C LYS A 228 -22.61 5.18 -7.57
N LYS A 229 -21.41 4.63 -7.44
CA LYS A 229 -20.58 4.25 -8.58
C LYS A 229 -20.97 2.89 -9.14
N ASN A 230 -21.39 2.87 -10.40
CA ASN A 230 -21.56 1.65 -11.18
C ASN A 230 -20.28 1.37 -11.98
N PHE A 231 -19.59 0.31 -11.66
CA PHE A 231 -18.50 -0.25 -12.44
C PHE A 231 -18.86 -1.66 -12.90
N LYS A 232 -18.35 -2.01 -14.07
CA LYS A 232 -18.63 -3.33 -14.67
C LYS A 232 -17.81 -4.38 -13.94
N LEU A 233 -18.48 -5.36 -13.40
CA LEU A 233 -17.86 -6.59 -12.91
C LEU A 233 -17.77 -7.61 -14.04
N PRO A 234 -16.84 -8.57 -13.98
CA PRO A 234 -16.85 -9.72 -14.91
C PRO A 234 -18.20 -10.42 -14.91
N SER A 235 -18.62 -10.91 -16.08
CA SER A 235 -19.93 -11.55 -16.23
C SER A 235 -19.98 -12.98 -15.68
N SER A 236 -18.83 -13.66 -15.56
CA SER A 236 -18.73 -15.00 -14.96
C SER A 236 -17.37 -15.18 -14.28
N LEU A 237 -17.30 -16.13 -13.34
CA LEU A 237 -16.08 -16.54 -12.65
C LEU A 237 -14.99 -16.97 -13.65
N GLU A 238 -15.38 -17.72 -14.68
CA GLU A 238 -14.46 -18.24 -15.69
C GLU A 238 -13.81 -17.13 -16.50
N ILE A 239 -14.59 -16.13 -16.91
CA ILE A 239 -14.07 -14.94 -17.61
C ILE A 239 -13.14 -14.16 -16.70
N ALA A 240 -13.49 -13.98 -15.42
CA ALA A 240 -12.65 -13.33 -14.43
C ALA A 240 -11.29 -14.02 -14.31
N LYS A 241 -11.27 -15.35 -14.16
CA LYS A 241 -10.03 -16.15 -14.09
C LYS A 241 -9.21 -16.03 -15.38
N GLN A 242 -9.80 -16.24 -16.56
CA GLN A 242 -9.09 -16.20 -17.84
C GLN A 242 -8.43 -14.85 -18.11
N ASN A 243 -9.13 -13.75 -17.85
CA ASN A 243 -8.59 -12.41 -18.03
C ASN A 243 -7.42 -12.16 -17.07
N SER A 244 -7.58 -12.54 -15.81
CA SER A 244 -6.57 -12.34 -14.77
C SER A 244 -5.31 -13.16 -15.02
N LEU A 245 -5.40 -14.38 -15.53
CA LEU A 245 -4.21 -15.19 -15.89
C LEU A 245 -3.29 -14.50 -16.90
N LYS A 246 -3.82 -13.60 -17.74
CA LYS A 246 -3.05 -12.85 -18.74
C LYS A 246 -2.51 -11.52 -18.21
N THR A 247 -3.24 -10.88 -17.30
CA THR A 247 -3.00 -9.47 -16.93
C THR A 247 -2.51 -9.27 -15.50
N HIS A 248 -2.73 -10.25 -14.61
CA HIS A 248 -2.49 -10.10 -13.17
C HIS A 248 -1.01 -9.84 -12.83
N THR A 249 -0.75 -8.85 -11.97
CA THR A 249 0.60 -8.38 -11.62
C THR A 249 1.44 -9.47 -10.95
N LYS A 250 0.88 -10.23 -10.00
CA LYS A 250 1.56 -11.34 -9.29
C LYS A 250 2.04 -12.42 -10.28
N ILE A 251 1.21 -12.80 -11.25
CA ILE A 251 1.56 -13.81 -12.25
C ILE A 251 2.65 -13.31 -13.19
N LYS A 252 2.58 -12.03 -13.59
CA LYS A 252 3.63 -11.40 -14.42
C LYS A 252 4.95 -11.32 -13.66
N ALA A 253 4.94 -10.96 -12.38
CA ALA A 253 6.13 -10.92 -11.53
C ALA A 253 6.76 -12.32 -11.41
N ALA A 254 5.98 -13.35 -11.10
CA ALA A 254 6.46 -14.73 -11.00
C ALA A 254 7.10 -15.24 -12.30
N LYS A 255 6.52 -14.89 -13.47
CA LYS A 255 7.14 -15.23 -14.78
C LYS A 255 8.47 -14.51 -15.01
N ILE A 256 8.61 -13.27 -14.55
CA ILE A 256 9.89 -12.55 -14.66
C ILE A 256 10.91 -13.15 -13.70
N GLU A 257 10.52 -13.56 -12.50
CA GLU A 257 11.39 -14.29 -11.56
C GLU A 257 11.88 -15.63 -12.16
N GLU A 258 11.01 -16.33 -12.88
CA GLU A 258 11.38 -17.54 -13.63
C GLU A 258 12.42 -17.22 -14.72
N GLN A 259 12.28 -16.09 -15.43
CA GLN A 259 13.29 -15.63 -16.40
C GLN A 259 14.62 -15.29 -15.71
N ILE A 260 14.61 -14.63 -14.55
CA ILE A 260 15.80 -14.35 -13.74
C ILE A 260 16.50 -15.65 -13.35
N ALA A 261 15.74 -16.65 -12.87
CA ALA A 261 16.30 -17.94 -12.49
C ALA A 261 16.95 -18.66 -13.71
N ARG A 262 16.40 -18.50 -14.91
CA ARG A 262 17.00 -18.99 -16.15
C ARG A 262 18.32 -18.27 -16.48
N ILE A 263 18.34 -16.93 -16.37
CA ILE A 263 19.56 -16.13 -16.61
C ILE A 263 20.67 -16.51 -15.62
N ARG A 264 20.30 -16.85 -14.36
CA ARG A 264 21.27 -17.33 -13.35
C ARG A 264 21.98 -18.62 -13.76
N ILE A 265 21.36 -19.48 -14.58
CA ILE A 265 22.04 -20.64 -15.17
C ILE A 265 23.15 -20.16 -16.12
N ASP A 266 22.90 -19.13 -16.90
CA ASP A 266 23.90 -18.61 -17.85
C ASP A 266 25.03 -17.89 -17.09
N ILE A 267 24.75 -17.22 -15.98
CA ILE A 267 25.76 -16.71 -15.03
C ILE A 267 26.61 -17.85 -14.43
N ALA A 268 26.01 -18.95 -14.00
CA ALA A 268 26.77 -20.08 -13.49
C ALA A 268 27.66 -20.71 -14.59
N LYS A 269 27.17 -20.78 -15.83
CA LYS A 269 27.97 -21.28 -16.97
C LYS A 269 29.11 -20.33 -17.34
N SER A 270 28.94 -19.01 -17.18
CA SER A 270 29.99 -18.04 -17.52
C SER A 270 31.29 -18.27 -16.74
N GLN A 271 31.21 -18.90 -15.56
CA GLN A 271 32.38 -19.26 -14.76
C GLN A 271 33.30 -20.28 -15.45
N LYS A 272 32.83 -21.00 -16.48
CA LYS A 272 33.66 -21.88 -17.32
C LYS A 272 34.41 -21.13 -18.44
N SER A 273 33.95 -19.89 -18.71
CA SER A 273 34.53 -19.09 -19.81
C SER A 273 35.81 -18.38 -19.40
N PRO A 274 36.70 -18.10 -20.35
CA PRO A 274 37.86 -17.28 -20.07
C PRO A 274 37.46 -15.88 -19.59
N LEU A 275 38.08 -15.41 -18.51
CA LEU A 275 38.07 -14.01 -18.10
C LEU A 275 39.27 -13.32 -18.77
N ILE A 276 39.03 -12.32 -19.61
CA ILE A 276 40.07 -11.55 -20.30
C ILE A 276 39.88 -10.10 -19.91
N SER A 277 40.91 -9.50 -19.31
CA SER A 277 40.92 -8.09 -18.92
C SER A 277 42.16 -7.38 -19.44
N PHE A 278 41.99 -6.12 -19.82
CA PHE A 278 43.05 -5.19 -20.14
C PHE A 278 43.23 -4.20 -19.01
N LYS A 279 44.50 -3.98 -18.60
CA LYS A 279 44.86 -2.98 -17.58
C LYS A 279 46.00 -2.10 -18.11
N SER A 280 45.86 -0.79 -17.89
CA SER A 280 46.89 0.20 -18.10
C SER A 280 47.25 0.84 -16.78
N ILE A 281 48.47 0.77 -16.33
CA ILE A 281 48.93 1.26 -15.04
C ILE A 281 50.03 2.27 -15.29
N PHE A 282 49.80 3.51 -14.90
CA PHE A 282 50.84 4.53 -14.77
C PHE A 282 51.17 4.62 -13.28
N SER A 283 52.45 4.48 -12.93
CA SER A 283 52.91 4.59 -11.54
C SER A 283 54.15 5.46 -11.43
N ASN A 284 54.18 6.28 -10.39
CA ASN A 284 55.28 7.08 -9.93
C ASN A 284 55.57 6.70 -8.47
N GLY A 285 56.80 6.42 -8.12
CA GLY A 285 57.15 6.00 -6.78
C GLY A 285 58.53 6.46 -6.36
N TYR A 286 58.72 6.58 -5.05
CA TYR A 286 59.98 6.79 -4.37
C TYR A 286 60.18 5.71 -3.32
N ASN A 287 61.39 5.17 -3.26
CA ASN A 287 61.78 4.25 -2.19
C ASN A 287 63.15 4.70 -1.68
N SER A 288 63.33 4.77 -0.38
CA SER A 288 64.57 5.23 0.23
C SER A 288 65.82 4.40 -0.12
N SER A 289 65.60 3.12 -0.54
CA SER A 289 66.71 2.23 -0.92
C SER A 289 66.99 2.21 -2.45
N SER A 290 65.97 2.48 -3.30
CA SER A 290 66.12 2.39 -4.78
C SER A 290 65.89 3.72 -5.51
N GLY A 291 65.47 4.77 -4.80
CA GLY A 291 65.20 6.09 -5.37
C GLY A 291 63.88 6.19 -6.11
N ASN A 292 63.78 7.14 -7.07
CA ASN A 292 62.56 7.38 -7.87
C ASN A 292 62.40 6.32 -8.97
N SER A 293 61.13 5.89 -9.15
CA SER A 293 60.76 5.01 -10.25
C SER A 293 59.49 5.50 -10.94
N ASN A 294 59.52 5.58 -12.26
CA ASN A 294 58.36 5.87 -13.10
C ASN A 294 58.15 4.71 -14.04
N SER A 295 56.91 4.22 -14.13
CA SER A 295 56.60 3.14 -15.05
C SER A 295 55.21 3.31 -15.69
N VAL A 296 55.11 2.86 -16.93
CA VAL A 296 53.85 2.64 -17.64
C VAL A 296 53.80 1.18 -18.02
N THR A 297 52.74 0.51 -17.53
CA THR A 297 52.59 -0.93 -17.79
C THR A 297 51.23 -1.17 -18.47
N PHE A 298 51.26 -1.82 -19.62
CA PHE A 298 50.08 -2.35 -20.28
C PHE A 298 50.06 -3.87 -20.06
N ARG A 299 48.92 -4.38 -19.53
CA ARG A 299 48.76 -5.78 -19.18
C ARG A 299 47.50 -6.33 -19.80
N LEU A 300 47.63 -7.43 -20.53
CA LEU A 300 46.48 -8.26 -20.93
C LEU A 300 46.53 -9.51 -20.05
N GLU A 301 45.50 -9.69 -19.24
CA GLU A 301 45.38 -10.83 -18.34
C GLU A 301 44.25 -11.74 -18.83
N GLY A 302 44.56 -13.03 -19.01
CA GLY A 302 43.59 -14.07 -19.33
C GLY A 302 43.62 -15.15 -18.23
N SER A 303 42.46 -15.53 -17.71
CA SER A 303 42.32 -16.61 -16.73
C SER A 303 41.18 -17.55 -17.16
N ILE A 304 41.51 -18.86 -17.19
CA ILE A 304 40.51 -19.90 -17.47
C ILE A 304 40.62 -21.00 -16.42
N PRO A 305 39.54 -21.40 -15.77
CA PRO A 305 39.57 -22.50 -14.82
C PRO A 305 39.65 -23.84 -15.55
N ILE A 306 40.76 -24.57 -15.39
CA ILE A 306 40.97 -25.87 -16.01
C ILE A 306 40.42 -26.99 -15.15
N PHE A 307 40.62 -26.93 -13.83
CA PHE A 307 40.15 -27.93 -12.88
C PHE A 307 39.70 -27.25 -11.58
N ASN A 308 38.53 -27.63 -11.08
CA ASN A 308 37.91 -27.05 -9.86
C ASN A 308 37.16 -28.08 -9.02
N SER A 309 37.54 -29.35 -9.08
CA SER A 309 36.94 -30.47 -8.33
C SER A 309 35.42 -30.55 -8.50
N GLY A 310 34.88 -30.18 -9.67
CA GLY A 310 33.43 -30.22 -9.94
C GLY A 310 32.62 -29.06 -9.37
N ARG A 311 33.26 -28.06 -8.72
CA ARG A 311 32.51 -26.92 -8.08
C ARG A 311 31.63 -26.20 -9.09
N ILE A 312 32.14 -25.81 -10.25
CA ILE A 312 31.37 -25.07 -11.26
C ILE A 312 30.20 -25.91 -11.81
N ASP A 313 30.42 -27.22 -12.02
CA ASP A 313 29.37 -28.11 -12.50
C ASP A 313 28.24 -28.26 -11.47
N ASN A 314 28.60 -28.34 -10.17
CA ASN A 314 27.62 -28.37 -9.10
C ASN A 314 26.87 -27.02 -8.97
N GLU A 315 27.52 -25.89 -9.14
CA GLU A 315 26.86 -24.57 -9.16
C GLU A 315 25.89 -24.44 -10.34
N ILE A 316 26.26 -24.92 -11.55
CA ILE A 316 25.35 -24.98 -12.71
C ILE A 316 24.16 -25.88 -12.41
N ASN A 317 24.40 -27.04 -11.80
CA ASN A 317 23.34 -27.96 -11.45
C ASN A 317 22.38 -27.36 -10.38
N GLN A 318 22.94 -26.72 -9.37
CA GLN A 318 22.16 -25.97 -8.38
C GLN A 318 21.31 -24.88 -9.03
N ALA A 319 21.85 -24.11 -9.97
CA ALA A 319 21.11 -23.09 -10.69
C ALA A 319 19.94 -23.68 -11.52
N LYS A 320 20.16 -24.86 -12.16
CA LYS A 320 19.10 -25.59 -12.86
C LYS A 320 17.99 -26.09 -11.93
N ILE A 321 18.35 -26.58 -10.74
CA ILE A 321 17.37 -27.01 -9.71
C ILE A 321 16.56 -25.79 -9.22
N ASN A 322 17.23 -24.67 -8.96
CA ASN A 322 16.57 -23.42 -8.56
C ASN A 322 15.61 -22.90 -9.66
N TYR A 323 15.98 -23.00 -10.94
CA TYR A 323 15.07 -22.67 -12.04
C TYR A 323 13.84 -23.58 -12.06
N LYS A 324 14.02 -24.88 -11.82
CA LYS A 324 12.91 -25.83 -11.74
C LYS A 324 11.96 -25.50 -10.57
N ALA A 325 12.54 -25.19 -9.39
CA ALA A 325 11.77 -24.74 -8.23
C ALA A 325 10.99 -23.45 -8.51
N GLN A 326 11.60 -22.47 -9.21
CA GLN A 326 10.92 -21.22 -9.57
C GLN A 326 9.78 -21.44 -10.56
N LYS A 327 9.90 -22.42 -11.46
CA LYS A 327 8.81 -22.81 -12.38
C LYS A 327 7.61 -23.36 -11.61
N GLU A 328 7.85 -24.23 -10.61
CA GLU A 328 6.78 -24.72 -9.72
C GLU A 328 6.16 -23.58 -8.89
N SER A 329 6.98 -22.65 -8.41
CA SER A 329 6.50 -21.42 -7.74
C SER A 329 5.56 -20.61 -8.63
N THR A 330 5.89 -20.46 -9.92
CA THR A 330 5.02 -19.74 -10.88
C THR A 330 3.66 -20.45 -11.05
N LEU A 331 3.62 -21.78 -11.04
CA LEU A 331 2.37 -22.54 -11.08
C LEU A 331 1.56 -22.39 -9.80
N LEU A 332 2.24 -22.38 -8.63
CA LEU A 332 1.61 -22.10 -7.34
C LEU A 332 0.96 -20.72 -7.30
N VAL A 333 1.68 -19.69 -7.72
CA VAL A 333 1.16 -18.32 -7.79
C VAL A 333 -0.09 -18.23 -8.65
N LYS A 334 -0.13 -18.92 -9.79
CA LYS A 334 -1.34 -18.99 -10.64
C LYS A 334 -2.54 -19.57 -9.89
N ARG A 335 -2.34 -20.69 -9.18
CA ARG A 335 -3.41 -21.32 -8.39
C ARG A 335 -3.90 -20.43 -7.26
N LEU A 336 -2.99 -19.75 -6.57
CA LEU A 336 -3.35 -18.82 -5.49
C LEU A 336 -4.17 -17.63 -6.02
N VAL A 337 -3.82 -17.07 -7.17
CA VAL A 337 -4.60 -16.01 -7.82
C VAL A 337 -5.98 -16.51 -8.24
N GLU A 338 -6.08 -17.71 -8.82
CA GLU A 338 -7.38 -18.33 -9.18
C GLU A 338 -8.27 -18.54 -7.94
N GLN A 339 -7.67 -18.96 -6.82
CA GLN A 339 -8.35 -19.10 -5.53
C GLN A 339 -8.82 -17.74 -4.99
N GLU A 340 -7.95 -16.70 -5.02
CA GLU A 340 -8.27 -15.35 -4.56
C GLU A 340 -9.49 -14.79 -5.35
N ILE A 341 -9.51 -14.98 -6.67
CA ILE A 341 -10.63 -14.57 -7.53
C ILE A 341 -11.92 -15.34 -7.19
N ALA A 342 -11.82 -16.65 -6.97
CA ALA A 342 -12.98 -17.47 -6.66
C ALA A 342 -13.60 -17.07 -5.30
N LEU A 343 -12.77 -16.79 -4.30
CA LEU A 343 -13.21 -16.31 -2.99
C LEU A 343 -13.87 -14.92 -3.12
N ALA A 344 -13.24 -13.99 -3.83
CA ALA A 344 -13.80 -12.65 -4.04
C ALA A 344 -15.13 -12.70 -4.81
N TRP A 345 -15.25 -13.56 -5.81
CA TRP A 345 -16.50 -13.81 -6.57
C TRP A 345 -17.60 -14.32 -5.66
N SER A 346 -17.30 -15.35 -4.85
CA SER A 346 -18.26 -15.93 -3.90
C SER A 346 -18.74 -14.90 -2.89
N ASN A 347 -17.84 -14.05 -2.38
CA ASN A 347 -18.20 -12.98 -1.45
C ASN A 347 -19.15 -11.95 -2.07
N VAL A 348 -19.03 -11.63 -3.36
CA VAL A 348 -19.99 -10.76 -4.06
C VAL A 348 -21.37 -11.42 -4.11
N LEU A 349 -21.47 -12.71 -4.42
CA LEU A 349 -22.73 -13.42 -4.47
C LEU A 349 -23.41 -13.52 -3.09
N VAL A 350 -22.63 -13.93 -2.07
CA VAL A 350 -23.13 -14.05 -0.69
C VAL A 350 -23.58 -12.71 -0.15
N SER A 351 -22.79 -11.65 -0.33
CA SER A 351 -23.14 -10.32 0.17
C SER A 351 -24.38 -9.74 -0.53
N LYS A 352 -24.57 -10.02 -1.84
CA LYS A 352 -25.78 -9.64 -2.56
C LYS A 352 -27.02 -10.33 -2.00
N ALA A 353 -26.96 -11.64 -1.78
CA ALA A 353 -28.06 -12.39 -1.17
C ALA A 353 -28.37 -11.91 0.27
N SER A 354 -27.29 -11.57 1.02
CA SER A 354 -27.44 -11.04 2.38
C SER A 354 -28.22 -9.72 2.42
N ILE A 355 -27.94 -8.78 1.51
CA ILE A 355 -28.70 -7.51 1.43
C ILE A 355 -30.18 -7.78 1.23
N GLU A 356 -30.57 -8.64 0.29
CA GLU A 356 -31.97 -8.94 0.02
C GLU A 356 -32.67 -9.55 1.25
N ALA A 357 -32.00 -10.46 1.96
CA ALA A 357 -32.53 -11.04 3.20
C ALA A 357 -32.66 -9.98 4.31
N ARG A 358 -31.65 -9.09 4.49
CA ARG A 358 -31.68 -8.03 5.51
C ARG A 358 -32.72 -6.96 5.22
N LYS A 359 -32.97 -6.61 3.96
CA LYS A 359 -34.06 -5.70 3.59
C LYS A 359 -35.42 -6.26 4.04
N ARG A 360 -35.69 -7.52 3.72
CA ARG A 360 -36.93 -8.18 4.17
C ARG A 360 -37.03 -8.26 5.70
N GLN A 361 -35.93 -8.49 6.38
CA GLN A 361 -35.88 -8.46 7.85
C GLN A 361 -36.26 -7.09 8.41
N VAL A 362 -35.73 -5.98 7.83
CA VAL A 362 -36.07 -4.62 8.24
C VAL A 362 -37.56 -4.33 8.01
N GLU A 363 -38.08 -4.71 6.83
CA GLU A 363 -39.50 -4.55 6.50
C GLU A 363 -40.41 -5.29 7.51
N ALA A 364 -40.12 -6.56 7.81
CA ALA A 364 -40.87 -7.37 8.76
C ALA A 364 -40.73 -6.84 10.18
N SER A 365 -39.54 -6.44 10.63
CA SER A 365 -39.31 -5.90 11.96
C SER A 365 -39.99 -4.53 12.14
N SER A 366 -40.02 -3.69 11.09
CA SER A 366 -40.73 -2.41 11.12
C SER A 366 -42.23 -2.61 11.27
N LEU A 367 -42.81 -3.51 10.47
CA LEU A 367 -44.26 -3.84 10.57
C LEU A 367 -44.63 -4.42 11.93
N ALA A 368 -43.76 -5.31 12.48
CA ALA A 368 -43.96 -5.88 13.81
C ALA A 368 -43.91 -4.80 14.93
N TYR A 369 -42.93 -3.88 14.85
CA TYR A 369 -42.81 -2.77 15.78
C TYR A 369 -44.05 -1.89 15.73
N ASP A 370 -44.51 -1.46 14.56
CA ASP A 370 -45.69 -0.62 14.38
C ASP A 370 -46.94 -1.31 14.93
N GLY A 371 -47.07 -2.62 14.72
CA GLY A 371 -48.19 -3.43 15.27
C GLY A 371 -48.14 -3.50 16.78
N VAL A 372 -47.01 -3.83 17.38
CA VAL A 372 -46.84 -3.94 18.84
C VAL A 372 -47.11 -2.60 19.55
N VAL A 373 -46.71 -1.47 18.95
CA VAL A 373 -47.00 -0.13 19.47
C VAL A 373 -48.52 0.14 19.51
N VAL A 374 -49.26 -0.28 18.48
CA VAL A 374 -50.73 -0.13 18.46
C VAL A 374 -51.41 -1.06 19.48
N GLU A 375 -50.97 -2.34 19.54
CA GLU A 375 -51.50 -3.34 20.48
C GLU A 375 -51.26 -2.96 21.95
N GLU A 376 -50.11 -2.33 22.25
CA GLU A 376 -49.80 -1.81 23.60
C GLU A 376 -50.73 -0.69 23.99
N LYS A 377 -51.02 0.27 23.10
CA LYS A 377 -51.99 1.34 23.34
C LYS A 377 -53.42 0.81 23.60
N LEU A 378 -53.73 -0.35 23.03
CA LEU A 378 -55.02 -1.06 23.29
C LEU A 378 -54.99 -1.94 24.55
N GLY A 379 -53.83 -2.02 25.24
CA GLY A 379 -53.66 -2.81 26.46
C GLY A 379 -53.48 -4.31 26.23
N THR A 380 -53.29 -4.77 24.97
CA THR A 380 -53.12 -6.19 24.61
C THR A 380 -51.67 -6.63 24.61
N ARG A 381 -50.72 -5.71 24.71
CA ARG A 381 -49.27 -5.93 24.82
C ARG A 381 -48.67 -5.14 25.96
N THR A 382 -47.49 -5.56 26.39
CA THR A 382 -46.75 -4.89 27.48
C THR A 382 -45.77 -3.86 26.93
N THR A 383 -45.36 -2.92 27.75
CA THR A 383 -44.27 -1.99 27.48
C THR A 383 -42.97 -2.73 27.11
N LEU A 384 -42.71 -3.87 27.75
CA LEU A 384 -41.53 -4.68 27.43
C LEU A 384 -41.58 -5.22 26.00
N ASP A 385 -42.78 -5.59 25.49
CA ASP A 385 -42.93 -6.04 24.09
C ASP A 385 -42.55 -4.92 23.11
N VAL A 386 -42.93 -3.67 23.39
CA VAL A 386 -42.55 -2.50 22.55
C VAL A 386 -41.04 -2.26 22.56
N ILE A 387 -40.41 -2.29 23.74
CA ILE A 387 -38.96 -2.13 23.89
C ILE A 387 -38.22 -3.22 23.12
N ASN A 388 -38.67 -4.49 23.21
CA ASN A 388 -38.07 -5.60 22.49
C ASN A 388 -38.25 -5.47 20.96
N ALA A 389 -39.42 -5.03 20.51
CA ALA A 389 -39.69 -4.81 19.09
C ALA A 389 -38.81 -3.67 18.50
N GLU A 390 -38.64 -2.58 19.26
CA GLU A 390 -37.73 -1.48 18.89
C GLU A 390 -36.27 -1.94 18.80
N GLN A 391 -35.79 -2.73 19.77
CA GLN A 391 -34.45 -3.30 19.74
C GLN A 391 -34.26 -4.21 18.51
N ASN A 392 -35.24 -5.07 18.20
CA ASN A 392 -35.20 -5.94 17.03
C ASN A 392 -35.15 -5.13 15.72
N LEU A 393 -35.86 -4.03 15.63
CA LEU A 393 -35.86 -3.13 14.47
C LEU A 393 -34.51 -2.41 14.34
N LEU A 394 -33.94 -1.90 15.45
CA LEU A 394 -32.61 -1.30 15.47
C LEU A 394 -31.54 -2.30 14.98
N ASP A 395 -31.60 -3.54 15.52
CA ASP A 395 -30.66 -4.60 15.12
C ASP A 395 -30.80 -4.96 13.64
N ALA A 396 -32.03 -5.05 13.12
CA ALA A 396 -32.26 -5.29 11.69
C ALA A 396 -31.69 -4.16 10.82
N ARG A 397 -31.88 -2.90 11.18
CA ARG A 397 -31.37 -1.72 10.48
C ARG A 397 -29.84 -1.64 10.51
N THR A 398 -29.20 -1.95 11.64
CA THR A 398 -27.73 -1.95 11.77
C THR A 398 -27.11 -3.10 10.97
N GLN A 399 -27.76 -4.27 10.93
CA GLN A 399 -27.33 -5.40 10.13
C GLN A 399 -27.49 -5.11 8.62
N LEU A 400 -28.53 -4.42 8.18
CA LEU A 400 -28.70 -3.98 6.80
C LEU A 400 -27.57 -3.02 6.40
N ALA A 401 -27.29 -1.99 7.22
CA ALA A 401 -26.19 -1.06 6.94
C ALA A 401 -24.83 -1.77 6.85
N SER A 402 -24.60 -2.79 7.68
CA SER A 402 -23.40 -3.64 7.60
C SER A 402 -23.36 -4.45 6.30
N ALA A 403 -24.47 -5.04 5.88
CA ALA A 403 -24.56 -5.82 4.65
C ALA A 403 -24.37 -4.96 3.39
N GLU A 404 -24.90 -3.75 3.35
CA GLU A 404 -24.69 -2.77 2.27
C GLU A 404 -23.22 -2.37 2.15
N ARG A 405 -22.57 -2.11 3.27
CA ARG A 405 -21.13 -1.85 3.35
C ARG A 405 -20.34 -3.04 2.80
N GLU A 406 -20.63 -4.25 3.27
CA GLU A 406 -19.92 -5.47 2.88
C GLU A 406 -20.06 -5.79 1.41
N HIS A 407 -21.27 -5.65 0.84
CA HIS A 407 -21.47 -5.85 -0.59
C HIS A 407 -20.69 -4.83 -1.43
N THR A 408 -20.68 -3.57 -1.02
CA THR A 408 -19.92 -2.54 -1.72
C THR A 408 -18.42 -2.86 -1.69
N TYR A 409 -17.90 -3.26 -0.53
CA TYR A 409 -16.51 -3.68 -0.39
C TYR A 409 -16.18 -4.93 -1.22
N ALA A 410 -17.03 -5.96 -1.18
CA ALA A 410 -16.83 -7.19 -1.94
C ALA A 410 -16.72 -6.94 -3.46
N ARG A 411 -17.48 -6.00 -4.00
CA ARG A 411 -17.39 -5.59 -5.41
C ARG A 411 -16.02 -4.98 -5.75
N PHE A 412 -15.49 -4.10 -4.91
CA PHE A 412 -14.15 -3.53 -5.10
C PHE A 412 -13.04 -4.56 -4.87
N SER A 413 -13.23 -5.46 -3.89
CA SER A 413 -12.32 -6.58 -3.62
C SER A 413 -12.21 -7.52 -4.82
N LEU A 414 -13.32 -7.80 -5.54
CA LEU A 414 -13.28 -8.57 -6.77
C LEU A 414 -12.47 -7.87 -7.86
N LEU A 415 -12.61 -6.55 -8.03
CA LEU A 415 -11.76 -5.79 -8.96
C LEU A 415 -10.27 -5.82 -8.57
N ALA A 416 -9.97 -5.81 -7.28
CA ALA A 416 -8.60 -5.97 -6.80
C ALA A 416 -8.07 -7.38 -7.09
N ALA A 417 -8.84 -8.42 -6.78
CA ALA A 417 -8.48 -9.81 -7.02
C ALA A 417 -8.29 -10.14 -8.52
N THR A 418 -9.00 -9.46 -9.42
CA THR A 418 -8.79 -9.59 -10.88
C THR A 418 -7.64 -8.73 -11.40
N GLY A 419 -7.04 -7.88 -10.55
CA GLY A 419 -5.98 -6.95 -10.97
C GLY A 419 -6.49 -5.73 -11.74
N GLU A 420 -7.80 -5.47 -11.70
CA GLU A 420 -8.47 -4.40 -12.44
C GLU A 420 -8.76 -3.15 -11.59
N LEU A 421 -8.48 -3.18 -10.27
CA LEU A 421 -8.66 -2.03 -9.40
C LEU A 421 -7.56 -0.99 -9.64
N ASN A 422 -7.87 0.01 -10.44
CA ASN A 422 -7.00 1.16 -10.68
C ASN A 422 -7.84 2.42 -10.98
N LEU A 423 -7.25 3.61 -10.83
CA LEU A 423 -7.96 4.88 -11.04
C LEU A 423 -8.57 4.98 -12.44
N LYS A 424 -7.90 4.45 -13.47
CA LYS A 424 -8.39 4.50 -14.85
C LYS A 424 -9.67 3.68 -15.04
N ASN A 425 -9.71 2.46 -14.52
CA ASN A 425 -10.89 1.59 -14.61
C ASN A 425 -12.06 2.08 -13.75
N LEU A 426 -11.75 2.90 -12.74
CA LEU A 426 -12.74 3.62 -11.96
C LEU A 426 -13.21 4.92 -12.64
N ASN A 427 -12.82 5.18 -13.90
CA ASN A 427 -13.12 6.39 -14.67
C ASN A 427 -12.64 7.69 -13.98
N MET A 428 -11.49 7.60 -13.31
CA MET A 428 -10.85 8.73 -12.65
C MET A 428 -9.62 9.20 -13.41
N SER A 429 -9.37 10.51 -13.41
CA SER A 429 -8.10 11.06 -13.93
C SER A 429 -6.96 10.66 -12.98
N VAL A 430 -5.89 10.10 -13.53
CA VAL A 430 -4.68 9.82 -12.75
C VAL A 430 -3.99 11.15 -12.44
N PRO A 431 -3.71 11.47 -11.18
CA PRO A 431 -2.97 12.68 -10.83
C PRO A 431 -1.60 12.68 -11.51
N LYS A 432 -1.18 13.83 -12.08
CA LYS A 432 0.21 14.01 -12.50
C LYS A 432 1.07 14.02 -11.23
N ILE A 433 1.95 13.05 -11.12
CA ILE A 433 2.93 12.96 -10.02
C ILE A 433 4.20 13.59 -10.57
N ASN A 434 4.58 14.72 -9.98
CA ASN A 434 5.86 15.41 -10.26
C ASN A 434 7.02 14.63 -9.65
#